data_a638ec8a4b3da0f80d89b03064f9c67a
#
_entry.id   a638ec8a4b3da0f80d89b03064f9c67a
#
_cell.length_a   1.000
_cell.length_b   1.000
_cell.length_c   1.000
_cell.angle_alpha   90.00
_cell.angle_beta   90.00
_cell.angle_gamma   90.00
#
_symmetry.space_group_name_H-M   'P 1'
#
loop_
_entity.id
_entity.type
_entity.pdbx_description
1 polymer ?
#
loop_
_entity_poly.entity_id
_entity_poly.type
_entity_poly.pdbx_seq_one_letter_code
_entity_poly.pdbx_strand_id
1 'polypeptide(L)'
;MSECIAGRAKASNALTITDKEFFYGHKACAGCGGSIAVRLIMKVLGERTFTVVPAGCISAVGFMYPQLCFTNNALISTFAGTASMMSGIAAGAKALGLKDFQVLGIAGDGGTADIGLQALSGAIDRRDKVIFVCYDNEAYMNTGIQKSGLTPLGAKTTTTPAGRNIRGSRTRK
;
A
#
# COMPACT_ATOMS: atom_id res chain seq x y z
N MET A 1 -25.34 -2.38 25.12
CA MET A 1 -25.18 -2.15 23.67
C MET A 1 -24.82 -0.69 23.34
N SER A 2 -24.44 0.12 24.33
CA SER A 2 -24.14 1.57 24.20
C SER A 2 -22.66 1.94 24.37
N GLU A 3 -21.76 0.99 24.64
CA GLU A 3 -20.34 1.29 24.90
C GLU A 3 -19.39 1.09 23.69
N CYS A 4 -19.93 0.67 22.53
CA CYS A 4 -19.12 0.40 21.35
C CYS A 4 -18.85 1.63 20.46
N ILE A 5 -19.27 2.82 20.85
CA ILE A 5 -19.19 4.06 20.04
C ILE A 5 -18.14 5.06 20.56
N ALA A 6 -17.55 4.81 21.72
CA ALA A 6 -16.60 5.75 22.33
C ALA A 6 -15.17 5.74 21.74
N GLY A 7 -14.89 4.92 20.75
CA GLY A 7 -13.57 4.79 20.10
C GLY A 7 -13.48 5.36 18.69
N ARG A 8 -14.34 6.29 18.26
CA ARG A 8 -14.07 7.02 17.03
C ARG A 8 -12.83 7.87 17.25
N ALA A 9 -11.72 7.48 16.62
CA ALA A 9 -10.60 8.38 16.46
C ALA A 9 -11.16 9.71 15.97
N LYS A 10 -10.98 10.78 16.76
CA LYS A 10 -11.33 12.13 16.34
C LYS A 10 -10.64 12.35 15.01
N ALA A 11 -11.39 12.75 13.99
CA ALA A 11 -10.82 13.09 12.71
C ALA A 11 -9.71 14.12 12.96
N SER A 12 -8.45 13.69 12.78
CA SER A 12 -7.32 14.59 12.91
C SER A 12 -7.35 15.55 11.72
N ASN A 13 -7.38 16.83 11.98
CA ASN A 13 -7.12 17.83 10.94
C ASN A 13 -5.59 18.04 10.81
N ALA A 14 -5.15 18.77 9.81
CA ALA A 14 -3.72 19.01 9.56
C ALA A 14 -2.98 19.65 10.76
N LEU A 15 -3.68 20.31 11.66
CA LEU A 15 -3.14 20.96 12.87
C LEU A 15 -2.94 19.98 14.03
N THR A 16 -3.56 18.80 13.98
CA THR A 16 -3.48 17.78 15.03
C THR A 16 -2.65 16.57 14.65
N ILE A 17 -2.04 16.56 13.47
CA ILE A 17 -1.13 15.50 13.04
C ILE A 17 0.15 15.58 13.89
N THR A 18 0.57 14.42 14.40
CA THR A 18 1.80 14.33 15.22
C THR A 18 3.06 14.69 14.44
N ASP A 19 4.02 15.31 15.10
CA ASP A 19 5.36 15.54 14.55
C ASP A 19 6.22 14.28 14.52
N LYS A 20 5.80 13.20 15.22
CA LYS A 20 6.50 11.92 15.23
C LYS A 20 6.54 11.31 13.82
N GLU A 21 7.72 10.95 13.37
CA GLU A 21 7.93 10.31 12.07
C GLU A 21 7.86 8.78 12.21
N PHE A 22 7.14 8.11 11.29
CA PHE A 22 7.02 6.66 11.23
C PHE A 22 7.60 6.04 9.96
N PHE A 23 7.95 6.89 8.99
CA PHE A 23 8.57 6.48 7.73
C PHE A 23 9.59 7.53 7.30
N TYR A 24 10.88 7.26 7.48
CA TYR A 24 11.95 8.20 7.16
C TYR A 24 13.26 7.49 6.82
N GLY A 25 14.22 8.22 6.26
CA GLY A 25 15.52 7.68 5.88
C GLY A 25 15.47 6.79 4.63
N HIS A 26 14.41 6.91 3.83
CA HIS A 26 14.21 6.10 2.62
C HIS A 26 15.04 6.58 1.43
N LYS A 27 15.27 5.68 0.46
CA LYS A 27 15.97 5.94 -0.81
C LYS A 27 14.98 6.07 -2.00
N ALA A 28 13.84 6.69 -1.79
CA ALA A 28 12.88 6.93 -2.87
C ALA A 28 13.40 7.98 -3.85
N CYS A 29 12.81 8.01 -5.05
CA CYS A 29 13.07 9.04 -6.04
C CYS A 29 12.86 10.44 -5.46
N ALA A 30 13.59 11.43 -5.95
CA ALA A 30 13.40 12.82 -5.53
C ALA A 30 11.95 13.27 -5.82
N GLY A 31 11.27 13.80 -4.80
CA GLY A 31 9.88 14.23 -4.92
C GLY A 31 8.85 13.09 -5.07
N CYS A 32 9.19 11.86 -4.69
CA CYS A 32 8.30 10.71 -4.81
C CYS A 32 6.97 10.92 -4.05
N GLY A 33 5.87 11.08 -4.79
CA GLY A 33 4.53 11.23 -4.21
C GLY A 33 4.09 10.05 -3.36
N GLY A 34 4.49 8.82 -3.72
CA GLY A 34 4.20 7.63 -2.94
C GLY A 34 4.83 7.66 -1.55
N SER A 35 6.09 8.08 -1.44
CA SER A 35 6.78 8.19 -0.13
C SER A 35 6.22 9.33 0.72
N ILE A 36 5.82 10.44 0.11
CA ILE A 36 5.15 11.56 0.80
C ILE A 36 3.80 11.09 1.35
N ALA A 37 3.00 10.40 0.54
CA ALA A 37 1.71 9.86 0.96
C ALA A 37 1.86 8.88 2.12
N VAL A 38 2.82 7.94 2.04
CA VAL A 38 3.10 6.98 3.12
C VAL A 38 3.44 7.71 4.43
N ARG A 39 4.30 8.72 4.41
CA ARG A 39 4.62 9.51 5.61
C ARG A 39 3.40 10.13 6.25
N LEU A 40 2.53 10.76 5.44
CA LEU A 40 1.32 11.41 5.94
C LEU A 40 0.31 10.39 6.51
N ILE A 41 0.08 9.29 5.80
CA ILE A 41 -0.81 8.22 6.25
C ILE A 41 -0.32 7.63 7.58
N MET A 42 0.97 7.36 7.71
CA MET A 42 1.56 6.82 8.93
C MET A 42 1.45 7.78 10.12
N LYS A 43 1.60 9.09 9.88
CA LYS A 43 1.37 10.10 10.93
C LYS A 43 -0.08 10.14 11.43
N VAL A 44 -1.04 9.91 10.54
CA VAL A 44 -2.47 9.88 10.90
C VAL A 44 -2.82 8.61 11.66
N LEU A 45 -2.30 7.45 11.22
CA LEU A 45 -2.61 6.15 11.82
C LEU A 45 -1.84 5.88 13.11
N GLY A 46 -0.63 6.42 13.22
CA GLY A 46 0.17 6.35 14.42
C GLY A 46 0.91 5.03 14.65
N GLU A 47 1.47 4.90 15.85
CA GLU A 47 2.40 3.84 16.21
C GLU A 47 1.79 2.43 16.22
N ARG A 48 0.52 2.31 16.58
CA ARG A 48 -0.17 1.01 16.70
C ARG A 48 -0.71 0.51 15.36
N THR A 49 0.10 0.65 14.32
CA THR A 49 -0.22 0.24 12.95
C THR A 49 0.66 -0.93 12.52
N PHE A 50 0.03 -1.99 12.05
CA PHE A 50 0.71 -3.07 11.31
C PHE A 50 0.69 -2.72 9.84
N THR A 51 1.85 -2.52 9.25
CA THR A 51 1.98 -2.13 7.84
C THR A 51 2.38 -3.34 7.00
N VAL A 52 1.68 -3.56 5.90
CA VAL A 52 1.97 -4.62 4.93
C VAL A 52 2.25 -3.98 3.58
N VAL A 53 3.39 -4.30 2.99
CA VAL A 53 3.76 -3.83 1.66
C VAL A 53 4.14 -5.02 0.78
N PRO A 54 3.68 -5.08 -0.48
CA PRO A 54 4.15 -6.10 -1.43
C PRO A 54 5.52 -5.75 -1.99
N ALA A 55 6.13 -6.68 -2.70
CA ALA A 55 7.28 -6.38 -3.55
C ALA A 55 6.92 -5.23 -4.52
N GLY A 56 7.70 -4.15 -4.50
CA GLY A 56 7.43 -2.95 -5.30
C GLY A 56 8.26 -1.76 -4.82
N CYS A 57 7.89 -0.54 -5.25
CA CYS A 57 8.65 0.66 -4.89
C CYS A 57 8.75 0.87 -3.37
N ILE A 58 7.63 0.80 -2.64
CA ILE A 58 7.64 1.10 -1.21
C ILE A 58 8.43 0.06 -0.41
N SER A 59 8.36 -1.24 -0.77
CA SER A 59 9.21 -2.24 -0.12
C SER A 59 10.69 -2.05 -0.49
N ALA A 60 10.98 -1.74 -1.76
CA ALA A 60 12.36 -1.52 -2.21
C ALA A 60 13.03 -0.34 -1.49
N VAL A 61 12.29 0.75 -1.27
CA VAL A 61 12.84 1.95 -0.60
C VAL A 61 12.74 1.91 0.91
N GLY A 62 11.82 1.12 1.46
CA GLY A 62 11.53 1.06 2.90
C GLY A 62 12.27 -0.04 3.67
N PHE A 63 12.80 -1.07 2.97
CA PHE A 63 13.44 -2.23 3.59
C PHE A 63 14.84 -2.54 3.05
N MET A 64 15.51 -1.54 2.54
CA MET A 64 16.87 -1.71 2.01
C MET A 64 17.89 -1.67 3.15
N TYR A 65 18.62 -2.77 3.35
CA TYR A 65 19.67 -2.83 4.34
C TYR A 65 20.75 -1.76 4.08
N PRO A 66 21.28 -1.10 5.12
CA PRO A 66 20.97 -1.21 6.55
C PRO A 66 19.77 -0.35 7.00
N GLN A 67 19.07 0.27 6.08
CA GLN A 67 18.03 1.24 6.35
C GLN A 67 16.65 0.57 6.34
N LEU A 68 16.05 0.43 7.53
CA LEU A 68 14.65 0.13 7.70
C LEU A 68 13.92 1.45 7.97
N CYS A 69 13.06 1.86 7.04
CA CYS A 69 12.45 3.18 7.09
C CYS A 69 11.16 3.22 7.92
N PHE A 70 10.55 2.06 8.17
CA PHE A 70 9.37 1.95 9.01
C PHE A 70 9.78 1.77 10.47
N THR A 71 9.20 2.56 11.36
CA THR A 71 9.45 2.49 12.82
C THR A 71 8.35 1.74 13.56
N ASN A 72 7.29 1.34 12.88
CA ASN A 72 6.23 0.47 13.38
C ASN A 72 6.41 -0.96 12.84
N ASN A 73 5.50 -1.86 13.22
CA ASN A 73 5.50 -3.23 12.72
C ASN A 73 5.20 -3.24 11.22
N ALA A 74 6.21 -3.51 10.39
CA ALA A 74 6.09 -3.55 8.96
C ALA A 74 6.56 -4.89 8.39
N LEU A 75 5.81 -5.42 7.42
CA LEU A 75 6.01 -6.73 6.83
C LEU A 75 6.00 -6.63 5.31
N ILE A 76 6.89 -7.38 4.65
CA ILE A 76 6.84 -7.54 3.21
C ILE A 76 5.99 -8.76 2.88
N SER A 77 4.97 -8.57 2.06
CA SER A 77 4.17 -9.66 1.49
C SER A 77 4.69 -10.10 0.14
N THR A 78 4.21 -11.26 -0.33
CA THR A 78 4.30 -11.59 -1.75
C THR A 78 3.55 -10.55 -2.57
N PHE A 79 3.91 -10.41 -3.85
CA PHE A 79 3.34 -9.36 -4.70
C PHE A 79 1.81 -9.42 -4.80
N ALA A 80 1.23 -10.63 -4.84
CA ALA A 80 -0.22 -10.84 -4.88
C ALA A 80 -0.90 -10.84 -3.50
N GLY A 81 -0.15 -10.94 -2.39
CA GLY A 81 -0.66 -11.40 -1.10
C GLY A 81 -0.96 -10.30 -0.08
N THR A 82 -0.84 -9.02 -0.43
CA THR A 82 -0.99 -7.93 0.54
C THR A 82 -2.29 -8.01 1.33
N ALA A 83 -3.42 -8.06 0.65
CA ALA A 83 -4.72 -8.08 1.32
C ALA A 83 -4.96 -9.38 2.12
N SER A 84 -4.46 -10.54 1.63
CA SER A 84 -4.54 -11.79 2.39
C SER A 84 -3.71 -11.74 3.67
N MET A 85 -2.52 -11.17 3.63
CA MET A 85 -1.69 -10.99 4.83
C MET A 85 -2.34 -10.03 5.81
N MET A 86 -2.94 -8.94 5.33
CA MET A 86 -3.70 -8.00 6.16
C MET A 86 -4.86 -8.69 6.87
N SER A 87 -5.63 -9.53 6.16
CA SER A 87 -6.72 -10.32 6.73
C SER A 87 -6.21 -11.26 7.84
N GLY A 88 -5.07 -11.91 7.60
CA GLY A 88 -4.42 -12.78 8.58
C GLY A 88 -3.98 -12.02 9.83
N ILE A 89 -3.35 -10.86 9.67
CA ILE A 89 -2.93 -10.00 10.79
C ILE A 89 -4.15 -9.54 11.60
N ALA A 90 -5.20 -9.07 10.93
CA ALA A 90 -6.43 -8.62 11.60
C ALA A 90 -7.10 -9.75 12.40
N ALA A 91 -7.17 -10.96 11.82
CA ALA A 91 -7.71 -12.13 12.49
C ALA A 91 -6.83 -12.57 13.67
N GLY A 92 -5.51 -12.64 13.49
CA GLY A 92 -4.56 -13.00 14.54
C GLY A 92 -4.55 -12.01 15.69
N ALA A 93 -4.53 -10.72 15.41
CA ALA A 93 -4.60 -9.67 16.42
C ALA A 93 -5.90 -9.74 17.24
N LYS A 94 -7.02 -10.02 16.57
CA LYS A 94 -8.31 -10.24 17.25
C LYS A 94 -8.27 -11.48 18.15
N ALA A 95 -7.69 -12.59 17.67
CA ALA A 95 -7.55 -13.81 18.45
C ALA A 95 -6.67 -13.64 19.70
N LEU A 96 -5.64 -12.79 19.61
CA LEU A 96 -4.78 -12.41 20.72
C LEU A 96 -5.38 -11.34 21.65
N GLY A 97 -6.62 -10.90 21.40
CA GLY A 97 -7.27 -9.87 22.20
C GLY A 97 -6.67 -8.47 22.07
N LEU A 98 -5.87 -8.21 21.05
CA LEU A 98 -5.32 -6.87 20.82
C LEU A 98 -6.43 -5.88 20.50
N LYS A 99 -6.36 -4.71 21.13
CA LYS A 99 -7.30 -3.60 20.93
C LYS A 99 -6.55 -2.37 20.39
N ASP A 100 -7.30 -1.47 19.77
CA ASP A 100 -6.79 -0.16 19.32
C ASP A 100 -5.56 -0.28 18.39
N PHE A 101 -5.63 -1.15 17.41
CA PHE A 101 -4.63 -1.28 16.36
C PHE A 101 -5.24 -1.02 14.98
N GLN A 102 -4.40 -0.66 14.03
CA GLN A 102 -4.75 -0.54 12.62
C GLN A 102 -3.96 -1.54 11.78
N VAL A 103 -4.54 -2.02 10.69
CA VAL A 103 -3.84 -2.82 9.69
C VAL A 103 -3.87 -2.07 8.38
N LEU A 104 -2.69 -1.67 7.92
CA LEU A 104 -2.49 -0.87 6.72
C LEU A 104 -1.79 -1.71 5.65
N GLY A 105 -2.37 -1.80 4.47
CA GLY A 105 -1.71 -2.33 3.28
C GLY A 105 -1.41 -1.21 2.30
N ILE A 106 -0.21 -1.19 1.74
CA ILE A 106 0.23 -0.17 0.77
C ILE A 106 0.77 -0.89 -0.45
N ALA A 107 0.03 -0.89 -1.55
CA ALA A 107 0.43 -1.54 -2.79
C ALA A 107 0.40 -0.56 -3.97
N GLY A 108 1.24 -0.81 -4.97
CA GLY A 108 1.18 -0.08 -6.24
C GLY A 108 -0.02 -0.51 -7.08
N ASP A 109 -0.21 0.16 -8.20
CA ASP A 109 -1.26 -0.12 -9.18
C ASP A 109 -1.26 -1.57 -9.67
N GLY A 110 -0.11 -2.12 -10.04
CA GLY A 110 0.02 -3.52 -10.45
C GLY A 110 -0.26 -4.51 -9.31
N GLY A 111 0.20 -4.23 -8.11
CA GLY A 111 -0.06 -5.02 -6.91
C GLY A 111 -1.50 -4.94 -6.42
N THR A 112 -2.26 -3.95 -6.88
CA THR A 112 -3.66 -3.73 -6.53
C THR A 112 -4.61 -4.24 -7.61
N ALA A 113 -4.51 -3.69 -8.82
CA ALA A 113 -5.48 -3.90 -9.90
C ALA A 113 -5.19 -5.12 -10.78
N ASP A 114 -3.95 -5.61 -10.75
CA ASP A 114 -3.57 -6.79 -11.53
C ASP A 114 -3.42 -8.01 -10.61
N ILE A 115 -2.20 -8.31 -10.17
CA ILE A 115 -1.89 -9.57 -9.49
C ILE A 115 -2.52 -9.67 -8.08
N GLY A 116 -2.75 -8.55 -7.39
CA GLY A 116 -3.33 -8.53 -6.04
C GLY A 116 -4.85 -8.43 -5.98
N LEU A 117 -5.52 -8.28 -7.12
CA LEU A 117 -6.97 -8.04 -7.16
C LEU A 117 -7.78 -9.17 -6.48
N GLN A 118 -7.38 -10.42 -6.66
CA GLN A 118 -8.05 -11.57 -6.05
C GLN A 118 -8.05 -11.49 -4.51
N ALA A 119 -6.88 -11.22 -3.93
CA ALA A 119 -6.73 -11.12 -2.49
C ALA A 119 -7.52 -9.92 -1.92
N LEU A 120 -7.50 -8.80 -2.63
CA LEU A 120 -8.25 -7.60 -2.27
C LEU A 120 -9.76 -7.83 -2.35
N SER A 121 -10.25 -8.46 -3.42
CA SER A 121 -11.65 -8.83 -3.57
C SER A 121 -12.13 -9.71 -2.41
N GLY A 122 -11.35 -10.71 -2.01
CA GLY A 122 -11.67 -11.56 -0.87
C GLY A 122 -11.70 -10.82 0.48
N ALA A 123 -10.81 -9.87 0.69
CA ALA A 123 -10.80 -9.05 1.91
C ALA A 123 -12.04 -8.12 1.98
N ILE A 124 -12.44 -7.56 0.84
CA ILE A 124 -13.65 -6.73 0.71
C ILE A 124 -14.90 -7.57 0.99
N ASP A 125 -15.01 -8.75 0.39
CA ASP A 125 -16.14 -9.66 0.56
C ASP A 125 -16.32 -10.04 2.04
N ARG A 126 -15.25 -10.37 2.74
CA ARG A 126 -15.26 -10.65 4.18
C ARG A 126 -15.46 -9.42 5.06
N ARG A 127 -15.43 -8.22 4.49
CA ARG A 127 -15.51 -6.94 5.23
C ARG A 127 -14.43 -6.84 6.32
N ASP A 128 -13.23 -7.25 5.99
CA ASP A 128 -12.10 -7.20 6.90
C ASP A 128 -11.85 -5.75 7.37
N LYS A 129 -11.60 -5.55 8.67
CA LYS A 129 -11.32 -4.22 9.23
C LYS A 129 -9.88 -3.83 8.98
N VAL A 130 -9.58 -3.43 7.76
CA VAL A 130 -8.25 -3.07 7.29
C VAL A 130 -8.33 -1.81 6.42
N ILE A 131 -7.21 -1.13 6.27
CA ILE A 131 -7.05 0.04 5.40
C ILE A 131 -6.14 -0.37 4.25
N PHE A 132 -6.64 -0.37 3.03
CA PHE A 132 -5.85 -0.66 1.83
C PHE A 132 -5.63 0.61 1.03
N VAL A 133 -4.38 0.92 0.74
CA VAL A 133 -3.96 2.08 -0.04
C VAL A 133 -3.30 1.63 -1.32
N CYS A 134 -3.84 2.05 -2.46
CA CYS A 134 -3.19 1.94 -3.74
C CYS A 134 -2.45 3.24 -4.05
N TYR A 135 -1.12 3.19 -4.13
CA TYR A 135 -0.38 4.29 -4.74
C TYR A 135 -0.26 4.04 -6.24
N ASP A 136 -1.10 4.70 -7.00
CA ASP A 136 -1.10 4.57 -8.46
C ASP A 136 -0.04 5.49 -9.07
N ASN A 137 1.02 4.87 -9.62
CA ASN A 137 2.05 5.55 -10.41
C ASN A 137 2.01 5.13 -11.88
N GLU A 138 0.88 4.57 -12.30
CA GLU A 138 0.48 4.29 -13.68
C GLU A 138 1.32 3.21 -14.41
N ALA A 139 2.17 2.47 -13.70
CA ALA A 139 2.97 1.39 -14.28
C ALA A 139 3.57 0.46 -13.21
N TYR A 140 4.09 -0.71 -13.61
CA TYR A 140 5.06 -1.46 -12.79
C TYR A 140 6.37 -0.68 -12.74
N MET A 141 6.40 0.37 -11.93
CA MET A 141 7.45 1.37 -11.95
C MET A 141 8.78 0.83 -11.44
N ASN A 142 8.74 0.06 -10.34
CA ASN A 142 9.94 -0.49 -9.70
C ASN A 142 10.74 -1.41 -10.63
N THR A 143 10.07 -2.15 -11.48
CA THR A 143 10.70 -3.15 -12.38
C THR A 143 11.11 -2.58 -13.74
N GLY A 144 10.82 -1.32 -14.03
CA GLY A 144 11.25 -0.65 -15.25
C GLY A 144 10.11 -0.18 -16.15
N ILE A 145 9.05 0.34 -15.56
CA ILE A 145 7.95 1.05 -16.26
C ILE A 145 7.19 0.15 -17.23
N GLN A 146 6.87 -1.08 -16.85
CA GLN A 146 5.98 -1.94 -17.63
C GLN A 146 4.53 -1.49 -17.44
N LYS A 147 3.70 -1.76 -18.43
CA LYS A 147 2.26 -1.45 -18.40
C LYS A 147 1.58 -2.22 -17.26
N SER A 148 0.81 -1.53 -16.43
CA SER A 148 -0.14 -2.08 -15.46
C SER A 148 -1.59 -2.02 -15.95
N GLY A 149 -2.51 -2.57 -15.15
CA GLY A 149 -3.95 -2.44 -15.38
C GLY A 149 -4.44 -1.00 -15.33
N LEU A 150 -3.79 -0.13 -14.55
CA LEU A 150 -4.17 1.27 -14.37
C LEU A 150 -3.41 2.23 -15.30
N THR A 151 -2.43 1.78 -16.06
CA THR A 151 -1.75 2.63 -17.05
C THR A 151 -2.75 3.28 -17.99
N PRO A 152 -2.76 4.61 -18.16
CA PRO A 152 -3.72 5.29 -19.02
C PRO A 152 -3.63 4.88 -20.49
N LEU A 153 -4.75 5.01 -21.21
CA LEU A 153 -4.78 4.80 -22.65
C LEU A 153 -3.86 5.81 -23.35
N GLY A 154 -3.10 5.35 -24.32
CA GLY A 154 -2.13 6.17 -25.05
C GLY A 154 -0.78 6.31 -24.34
N ALA A 155 -0.67 5.99 -23.05
CA ALA A 155 0.59 6.10 -22.33
C ALA A 155 1.64 5.11 -22.86
N LYS A 156 2.87 5.61 -23.01
CA LYS A 156 4.03 4.82 -23.44
C LYS A 156 4.71 4.22 -22.20
N THR A 157 4.97 2.93 -22.27
CA THR A 157 5.74 2.18 -21.28
C THR A 157 6.74 1.27 -21.97
N THR A 158 7.61 0.62 -21.22
CA THR A 158 8.57 -0.34 -21.81
C THR A 158 7.89 -1.50 -22.55
N THR A 159 6.69 -1.88 -22.13
CA THR A 159 5.88 -2.93 -22.76
C THR A 159 4.80 -2.39 -23.72
N THR A 160 4.62 -1.10 -23.79
CA THR A 160 3.71 -0.41 -24.73
C THR A 160 4.41 0.77 -25.42
N PRO A 161 5.49 0.55 -26.18
CA PRO A 161 6.29 1.64 -26.76
C PRO A 161 5.52 2.51 -27.75
N ALA A 162 4.50 1.95 -28.41
CA ALA A 162 3.61 2.70 -29.32
C ALA A 162 2.40 3.35 -28.60
N GLY A 163 2.35 3.25 -27.27
CA GLY A 163 1.21 3.67 -26.45
C GLY A 163 0.25 2.52 -26.14
N ARG A 164 -0.35 2.57 -24.93
CA ARG A 164 -1.39 1.59 -24.52
C ARG A 164 -2.64 1.76 -25.37
N ASN A 165 -3.15 0.69 -25.96
CA ASN A 165 -4.43 0.64 -26.66
C ASN A 165 -5.39 -0.38 -26.04
N ILE A 166 -6.69 -0.30 -26.37
CA ILE A 166 -7.74 -1.18 -25.84
C ILE A 166 -7.57 -2.64 -26.34
N ARG A 167 -6.96 -2.82 -27.53
CA ARG A 167 -6.83 -4.12 -28.16
C ARG A 167 -5.64 -4.96 -27.70
N GLY A 168 -4.94 -4.50 -26.68
CA GLY A 168 -3.68 -5.08 -26.22
C GLY A 168 -2.55 -4.79 -27.21
N SER A 169 -1.34 -4.66 -26.71
CA SER A 169 -0.16 -4.48 -27.55
C SER A 169 0.12 -5.80 -28.29
N ARG A 170 -0.52 -6.01 -29.43
CA ARG A 170 0.06 -6.89 -30.42
C ARG A 170 1.27 -6.13 -30.96
N THR A 171 2.44 -6.44 -30.46
CA THR A 171 3.69 -6.13 -31.15
C THR A 171 3.55 -6.67 -32.55
N ARG A 172 3.31 -5.80 -33.53
CA ARG A 172 3.56 -6.16 -34.93
C ARG A 172 5.07 -6.41 -34.99
N LYS A 173 5.42 -7.69 -35.22
CA LYS A 173 6.75 -8.05 -35.66
C LYS A 173 7.01 -7.41 -37.00
#